data_432119ace448d50b5fd1646eff6ff63e
#
_entry.id   432119ace448d50b5fd1646eff6ff63e
#
_cell.length_a   1.000
_cell.length_b   1.000
_cell.length_c   1.000
_cell.angle_alpha   90.00
_cell.angle_beta   90.00
_cell.angle_gamma   90.00
#
_symmetry.space_group_name_H-M   'P 1'
#
loop_
_entity.id
_entity.type
_entity.pdbx_description
1 polymer ?
#
loop_
_entity_poly.entity_id
_entity_poly.type
_entity_poly.pdbx_seq_one_letter_code
_entity_poly.pdbx_strand_id
1 'polypeptide(L)'
;MPTFELQLAEEFTEKLPVYYLCKDGKPLITDFYNSLATDGNLSKQEDKLRDNISKLANDEGLAPSKGGQIQDSKYENSYEVKTQNLRLYLLRNRSENLIIIIGGKKTTQKADIKRLKQLINEHATFLAPYLKCKR
;
A
#
# COMPACT_ATOMS: atom_id res chain seq x y z
N MET A 1 -21.21 13.28 -2.54
CA MET A 1 -20.61 11.93 -2.68
C MET A 1 -19.09 12.03 -2.73
N PRO A 2 -18.37 11.25 -1.93
CA PRO A 2 -16.92 11.23 -2.06
C PRO A 2 -16.51 10.65 -3.43
N THR A 3 -15.44 11.20 -3.99
CA THR A 3 -14.87 10.72 -5.24
C THR A 3 -13.58 9.95 -4.95
N PHE A 4 -13.38 8.85 -5.68
CA PHE A 4 -12.17 8.04 -5.58
C PHE A 4 -11.45 8.04 -6.93
N GLU A 5 -10.12 8.12 -6.86
CA GLU A 5 -9.28 8.13 -8.06
C GLU A 5 -7.91 7.55 -7.74
N LEU A 6 -7.15 7.23 -8.77
CA LEU A 6 -5.74 6.87 -8.65
C LEU A 6 -4.90 8.06 -9.06
N GLN A 7 -3.92 8.41 -8.24
CA GLN A 7 -2.97 9.48 -8.53
C GLN A 7 -1.57 8.89 -8.67
N LEU A 8 -0.86 9.26 -9.72
CA LEU A 8 0.52 8.79 -9.91
C LEU A 8 1.42 9.32 -8.80
N ALA A 9 2.13 8.40 -8.15
CA ALA A 9 3.12 8.73 -7.13
C ALA A 9 4.43 9.08 -7.83
N GLU A 10 4.63 10.38 -8.15
CA GLU A 10 5.72 10.85 -8.98
C GLU A 10 7.11 10.68 -8.35
N GLU A 11 7.17 10.53 -7.02
CA GLU A 11 8.42 10.27 -6.31
C GLU A 11 9.04 8.91 -6.64
N PHE A 12 8.26 7.99 -7.18
CA PHE A 12 8.75 6.67 -7.63
C PHE A 12 8.94 6.71 -9.14
N THR A 13 10.19 6.62 -9.58
CA THR A 13 10.56 6.73 -11.00
C THR A 13 11.09 5.42 -11.59
N GLU A 14 10.88 4.32 -10.87
CA GLU A 14 11.34 3.00 -11.26
C GLU A 14 10.54 2.43 -12.44
N LYS A 15 10.78 1.16 -12.75
CA LYS A 15 10.25 0.49 -13.94
C LYS A 15 8.71 0.47 -14.02
N LEU A 16 8.04 0.22 -12.88
CA LEU A 16 6.59 0.12 -12.83
C LEU A 16 6.00 1.40 -12.24
N PRO A 17 4.85 1.87 -12.76
CA PRO A 17 4.18 3.02 -12.16
C PRO A 17 3.60 2.66 -10.79
N VAL A 18 3.68 3.61 -9.86
CA VAL A 18 3.12 3.51 -8.52
C VAL A 18 2.02 4.54 -8.40
N TYR A 19 0.85 4.10 -7.91
CA TYR A 19 -0.31 4.97 -7.73
C TYR A 19 -0.71 5.02 -6.27
N TYR A 20 -1.29 6.14 -5.85
CA TYR A 20 -2.00 6.26 -4.59
C TYR A 20 -3.49 6.18 -4.81
N LEU A 21 -4.20 5.43 -3.98
CA LEU A 21 -5.66 5.52 -3.93
C LEU A 21 -6.02 6.79 -3.19
N CYS A 22 -6.81 7.65 -3.84
CA CYS A 22 -7.18 8.96 -3.33
C CYS A 22 -8.68 9.04 -3.07
N LYS A 23 -9.04 9.81 -2.04
CA LYS A 23 -10.42 10.17 -1.75
C LYS A 23 -10.51 11.70 -1.77
N ASP A 24 -11.42 12.24 -2.60
CA ASP A 24 -11.62 13.68 -2.74
C ASP A 24 -10.32 14.43 -3.04
N GLY A 25 -9.52 13.87 -3.95
CA GLY A 25 -8.28 14.48 -4.41
C GLY A 25 -7.07 14.30 -3.50
N LYS A 26 -7.23 13.58 -2.38
CA LYS A 26 -6.16 13.40 -1.40
C LYS A 26 -5.83 11.91 -1.23
N PRO A 27 -4.53 11.51 -1.32
CA PRO A 27 -4.15 10.13 -1.04
C PRO A 27 -4.56 9.70 0.37
N LEU A 28 -5.17 8.51 0.49
CA LEU A 28 -5.57 7.97 1.78
C LEU A 28 -4.38 7.79 2.73
N ILE A 29 -3.18 7.53 2.18
CA ILE A 29 -1.97 7.30 2.96
C ILE A 29 -1.41 8.57 3.60
N THR A 30 -1.85 9.76 3.17
CA THR A 30 -1.27 11.04 3.61
C THR A 30 -1.29 11.21 5.13
N ASP A 31 -2.41 10.87 5.78
CA ASP A 31 -2.53 11.02 7.24
C ASP A 31 -1.56 10.10 7.97
N PHE A 32 -1.32 8.90 7.43
CA PHE A 32 -0.33 7.98 7.99
C PHE A 32 1.07 8.60 7.92
N TYR A 33 1.49 9.09 6.76
CA TYR A 33 2.80 9.72 6.60
C TYR A 33 2.95 10.94 7.53
N ASN A 34 1.92 11.77 7.63
CA ASN A 34 1.95 12.94 8.50
C ASN A 34 2.11 12.55 9.97
N SER A 35 1.53 11.44 10.38
CA SER A 35 1.66 10.95 11.76
C SER A 35 3.06 10.50 12.13
N LEU A 36 3.92 10.24 11.13
CA LEU A 36 5.30 9.77 11.35
C LEU A 36 6.31 10.91 11.44
N ALA A 37 5.95 12.11 10.97
CA ALA A 37 6.89 13.21 10.75
C ALA A 37 7.54 13.72 12.05
N THR A 38 6.89 13.56 13.19
CA THR A 38 7.38 14.08 14.47
C THR A 38 8.20 13.07 15.28
N ASP A 39 8.32 11.82 14.82
CA ASP A 39 9.06 10.76 15.49
C ASP A 39 10.24 10.34 14.61
N GLY A 40 11.48 10.63 15.06
CA GLY A 40 12.68 10.36 14.28
C GLY A 40 12.89 8.89 13.93
N ASN A 41 12.52 7.97 14.84
CA ASN A 41 12.63 6.53 14.58
C ASN A 41 11.61 6.08 13.52
N LEU A 42 10.37 6.55 13.61
CA LEU A 42 9.32 6.23 12.64
C LEU A 42 9.62 6.87 11.28
N SER A 43 10.19 8.08 11.27
CA SER A 43 10.60 8.75 10.04
C SER A 43 11.65 7.94 9.28
N LYS A 44 12.63 7.36 10.00
CA LYS A 44 13.63 6.47 9.39
C LYS A 44 12.99 5.19 8.84
N GLN A 45 11.99 4.65 9.52
CA GLN A 45 11.27 3.49 9.05
C GLN A 45 10.40 3.82 7.83
N GLU A 46 9.88 5.04 7.75
CA GLU A 46 9.18 5.51 6.54
C GLU A 46 10.10 5.45 5.33
N ASP A 47 11.35 5.89 5.48
CA ASP A 47 12.34 5.82 4.39
C ASP A 47 12.56 4.38 3.95
N LYS A 48 12.59 3.42 4.88
CA LYS A 48 12.70 1.99 4.55
C LYS A 48 11.46 1.48 3.82
N LEU A 49 10.26 1.94 4.19
CA LEU A 49 9.05 1.60 3.46
C LEU A 49 9.15 2.06 2.01
N ARG A 50 9.59 3.29 1.79
CA ARG A 50 9.75 3.87 0.45
C ARG A 50 10.79 3.11 -0.37
N ASP A 51 11.92 2.73 0.25
CA ASP A 51 12.95 1.93 -0.41
C ASP A 51 12.39 0.58 -0.86
N ASN A 52 11.57 -0.06 -0.03
CA ASN A 52 10.95 -1.34 -0.37
C ASN A 52 9.90 -1.18 -1.47
N ILE A 53 9.15 -0.07 -1.49
CA ILE A 53 8.25 0.23 -2.60
C ILE A 53 9.05 0.38 -3.90
N SER A 54 10.19 1.06 -3.86
CA SER A 54 11.07 1.21 -5.03
C SER A 54 11.54 -0.14 -5.57
N LYS A 55 11.87 -1.09 -4.69
CA LYS A 55 12.24 -2.45 -5.11
C LYS A 55 11.08 -3.14 -5.79
N LEU A 56 9.87 -3.06 -5.24
CA LEU A 56 8.68 -3.64 -5.86
C LEU A 56 8.40 -2.97 -7.21
N ALA A 57 8.62 -1.66 -7.32
CA ALA A 57 8.43 -0.91 -8.56
C ALA A 57 9.46 -1.26 -9.63
N ASN A 58 10.60 -1.82 -9.23
CA ASN A 58 11.57 -2.43 -10.15
C ASN A 58 11.22 -3.89 -10.48
N ASP A 59 10.05 -4.34 -10.09
CA ASP A 59 9.56 -5.71 -10.28
C ASP A 59 10.42 -6.74 -9.54
N GLU A 60 11.03 -6.34 -8.42
CA GLU A 60 11.82 -7.20 -7.54
C GLU A 60 10.96 -7.70 -6.39
N GLY A 61 11.33 -8.86 -5.84
CA GLY A 61 10.69 -9.37 -4.64
C GLY A 61 11.29 -8.79 -3.36
N LEU A 62 10.59 -8.98 -2.25
CA LEU A 62 11.08 -8.62 -0.92
C LEU A 62 11.30 -9.88 -0.07
N ALA A 63 12.28 -9.83 0.83
CA ALA A 63 12.44 -10.87 1.85
C ALA A 63 11.15 -10.94 2.71
N PRO A 64 10.78 -12.13 3.23
CA PRO A 64 9.56 -12.28 4.04
C PRO A 64 9.47 -11.34 5.25
N SER A 65 10.62 -10.94 5.81
CA SER A 65 10.65 -9.99 6.93
C SER A 65 10.32 -8.55 6.49
N LYS A 66 10.38 -8.26 5.20
CA LYS A 66 10.16 -6.90 4.65
C LYS A 66 8.83 -6.77 3.92
N GLY A 67 8.19 -7.86 3.56
CA GLY A 67 6.91 -7.82 2.89
C GLY A 67 6.40 -9.19 2.47
N GLY A 68 5.16 -9.24 2.07
CA GLY A 68 4.54 -10.47 1.60
C GLY A 68 3.07 -10.30 1.30
N GLN A 69 2.50 -11.34 0.69
CA GLN A 69 1.09 -11.40 0.41
C GLN A 69 0.28 -11.40 1.71
N ILE A 70 -0.81 -10.65 1.74
CA ILE A 70 -1.72 -10.67 2.89
C ILE A 70 -2.53 -11.97 2.85
N GLN A 71 -2.30 -12.84 3.85
CA GLN A 71 -2.90 -14.17 3.86
C GLN A 71 -4.41 -14.14 4.06
N ASP A 72 -4.90 -13.22 4.87
CA ASP A 72 -6.32 -13.09 5.19
C ASP A 72 -7.03 -12.16 4.22
N SER A 73 -6.87 -12.40 2.91
CA SER A 73 -7.52 -11.63 1.85
C SER A 73 -7.95 -12.56 0.73
N LYS A 74 -9.10 -12.26 0.11
CA LYS A 74 -9.59 -13.00 -1.06
C LYS A 74 -8.86 -12.60 -2.35
N TYR A 75 -8.03 -11.54 -2.32
CA TYR A 75 -7.27 -11.08 -3.47
C TYR A 75 -5.81 -11.47 -3.32
N GLU A 76 -5.28 -12.25 -4.26
CA GLU A 76 -3.90 -12.76 -4.20
C GLU A 76 -2.86 -11.64 -4.34
N ASN A 77 -3.22 -10.52 -4.93
CA ASN A 77 -2.31 -9.39 -5.13
C ASN A 77 -2.37 -8.33 -4.02
N SER A 78 -3.13 -8.58 -2.95
CA SER A 78 -3.03 -7.73 -1.76
C SER A 78 -1.72 -8.03 -1.03
N TYR A 79 -0.98 -6.99 -0.71
CA TYR A 79 0.41 -7.10 -0.29
C TYR A 79 0.69 -6.12 0.84
N GLU A 80 1.55 -6.52 1.79
CA GLU A 80 2.02 -5.61 2.84
C GLU A 80 3.53 -5.43 2.76
N VAL A 81 3.99 -4.21 3.03
CA VAL A 81 5.39 -3.87 3.24
C VAL A 81 5.57 -3.61 4.73
N LYS A 82 6.64 -4.14 5.31
CA LYS A 82 6.86 -4.16 6.75
C LYS A 82 8.19 -3.52 7.13
N THR A 83 8.17 -2.77 8.23
CA THR A 83 9.37 -2.42 8.99
C THR A 83 9.14 -2.88 10.42
N GLN A 84 10.06 -2.56 11.33
CA GLN A 84 9.94 -2.97 12.73
C GLN A 84 8.58 -2.57 13.34
N ASN A 85 8.13 -1.33 13.09
CA ASN A 85 6.91 -0.78 13.73
C ASN A 85 5.83 -0.37 12.75
N LEU A 86 6.10 -0.39 11.44
CA LEU A 86 5.18 0.15 10.44
C LEU A 86 4.73 -0.91 9.45
N ARG A 87 3.53 -0.68 8.90
CA ARG A 87 2.95 -1.49 7.82
C ARG A 87 2.42 -0.58 6.74
N LEU A 88 2.59 -0.96 5.48
CA LEU A 88 2.00 -0.28 4.34
C LEU A 88 1.31 -1.32 3.48
N TYR A 89 0.06 -1.04 3.10
CA TYR A 89 -0.80 -1.99 2.39
C TYR A 89 -1.06 -1.51 0.97
N LEU A 90 -0.92 -2.41 0.01
CA LEU A 90 -1.03 -2.09 -1.40
C LEU A 90 -1.57 -3.26 -2.22
N LEU A 91 -1.93 -2.97 -3.46
CA LEU A 91 -2.17 -3.98 -4.48
C LEU A 91 -0.92 -4.06 -5.35
N ARG A 92 -0.35 -5.26 -5.47
CA ARG A 92 0.85 -5.50 -6.27
C ARG A 92 0.49 -6.25 -7.54
N ASN A 93 0.54 -5.56 -8.66
CA ASN A 93 0.34 -6.16 -9.96
C ASN A 93 1.70 -6.32 -10.64
N ARG A 94 2.28 -7.51 -10.54
CA ARG A 94 3.61 -7.80 -11.05
C ARG A 94 3.67 -7.51 -12.54
N SER A 95 4.76 -6.86 -12.96
CA SER A 95 5.00 -6.43 -14.33
C SER A 95 4.03 -5.36 -14.84
N GLU A 96 3.14 -4.83 -14.00
CA GLU A 96 2.15 -3.83 -14.40
C GLU A 96 2.24 -2.55 -13.55
N ASN A 97 1.87 -2.63 -12.28
CA ASN A 97 1.80 -1.44 -11.41
C ASN A 97 1.69 -1.81 -9.93
N LEU A 98 1.82 -0.79 -9.08
CA LEU A 98 1.54 -0.88 -7.65
C LEU A 98 0.50 0.18 -7.30
N ILE A 99 -0.44 -0.17 -6.41
CA ILE A 99 -1.44 0.78 -5.91
C ILE A 99 -1.36 0.79 -4.39
N ILE A 100 -0.83 1.89 -3.83
CA ILE A 100 -0.72 2.09 -2.38
C ILE A 100 -2.08 2.55 -1.85
N ILE A 101 -2.57 1.89 -0.82
CA ILE A 101 -3.91 2.16 -0.28
C ILE A 101 -3.84 2.85 1.07
N ILE A 102 -3.35 2.18 2.10
CA ILE A 102 -3.25 2.74 3.45
C ILE A 102 -1.99 2.25 4.14
N GLY A 103 -1.68 2.89 5.27
CA GLY A 103 -0.61 2.45 6.16
C GLY A 103 -1.06 2.47 7.60
N GLY A 104 -0.24 1.92 8.48
CA GLY A 104 -0.51 1.88 9.90
C GLY A 104 0.68 1.37 10.68
N LYS A 105 0.50 1.25 11.99
CA LYS A 105 1.52 0.71 12.88
C LYS A 105 1.32 -0.80 13.06
N LYS A 106 2.39 -1.51 13.39
CA LYS A 106 2.32 -2.94 13.71
C LYS A 106 1.24 -3.24 14.75
N THR A 107 1.10 -2.36 15.74
CA THR A 107 0.14 -2.55 16.85
C THR A 107 -1.31 -2.46 16.41
N THR A 108 -1.60 -1.84 15.28
CA THR A 108 -2.97 -1.70 14.74
C THR A 108 -3.20 -2.56 13.49
N GLN A 109 -2.29 -3.48 13.19
CA GLN A 109 -2.31 -4.26 11.95
C GLN A 109 -3.64 -4.97 11.70
N LYS A 110 -4.21 -5.59 12.72
CA LYS A 110 -5.46 -6.34 12.58
C LYS A 110 -6.62 -5.43 12.16
N ALA A 111 -6.75 -4.27 12.80
CA ALA A 111 -7.77 -3.28 12.47
C ALA A 111 -7.53 -2.68 11.07
N ASP A 112 -6.26 -2.43 10.73
CA ASP A 112 -5.90 -1.85 9.45
C ASP A 112 -6.19 -2.80 8.28
N ILE A 113 -5.93 -4.09 8.44
CA ILE A 113 -6.26 -5.10 7.43
C ILE A 113 -7.78 -5.18 7.24
N LYS A 114 -8.54 -5.11 8.33
CA LYS A 114 -10.00 -5.08 8.25
C LYS A 114 -10.48 -3.86 7.47
N ARG A 115 -9.91 -2.68 7.74
CA ARG A 115 -10.22 -1.46 7.00
C ARG A 115 -9.84 -1.58 5.53
N LEU A 116 -8.67 -2.17 5.24
CA LEU A 116 -8.22 -2.42 3.87
C LEU A 116 -9.25 -3.24 3.10
N LYS A 117 -9.74 -4.33 3.69
CA LYS A 117 -10.76 -5.18 3.08
C LYS A 117 -12.05 -4.40 2.82
N GLN A 118 -12.47 -3.57 3.77
CA GLN A 118 -13.67 -2.74 3.61
C GLN A 118 -13.52 -1.76 2.45
N LEU A 119 -12.35 -1.08 2.38
CA LEU A 119 -12.07 -0.14 1.29
C LEU A 119 -12.08 -0.82 -0.07
N ILE A 120 -11.45 -1.98 -0.18
CA ILE A 120 -11.43 -2.73 -1.43
C ILE A 120 -12.85 -3.17 -1.82
N ASN A 121 -13.64 -3.66 -0.87
CA ASN A 121 -15.01 -4.09 -1.14
C ASN A 121 -15.93 -2.92 -1.54
N GLU A 122 -15.81 -1.78 -0.85
CA GLU A 122 -16.60 -0.59 -1.16
C GLU A 122 -16.32 -0.05 -2.56
N HIS A 123 -15.09 -0.24 -3.05
CA HIS A 123 -14.65 0.29 -4.33
C HIS A 123 -14.29 -0.81 -5.33
N ALA A 124 -14.86 -2.00 -5.13
CA ALA A 124 -14.54 -3.17 -5.95
C ALA A 124 -14.77 -2.93 -7.44
N THR A 125 -15.82 -2.21 -7.81
CA THR A 125 -16.10 -1.89 -9.21
C THR A 125 -15.00 -1.00 -9.80
N PHE A 126 -14.60 0.05 -9.07
CA PHE A 126 -13.54 0.97 -9.50
C PHE A 126 -12.18 0.25 -9.56
N LEU A 127 -11.89 -0.60 -8.55
CA LEU A 127 -10.62 -1.31 -8.45
C LEU A 127 -10.57 -2.61 -9.25
N ALA A 128 -11.69 -3.04 -9.85
CA ALA A 128 -11.76 -4.35 -10.52
C ALA A 128 -10.61 -4.64 -11.49
N PRO A 129 -10.15 -3.67 -12.32
CA PRO A 129 -9.03 -3.94 -13.22
C PRO A 129 -7.71 -4.26 -12.51
N TYR A 130 -7.62 -3.90 -11.22
CA TYR A 130 -6.39 -4.03 -10.42
C TYR A 130 -6.49 -5.15 -9.39
N LEU A 131 -7.62 -5.85 -9.30
CA LEU A 131 -7.84 -6.92 -8.33
C LEU A 131 -7.64 -8.28 -8.97
N LYS A 132 -6.98 -9.20 -8.26
CA LYS A 132 -6.79 -10.58 -8.70
C LYS A 132 -7.27 -11.52 -7.59
N CYS A 133 -8.40 -12.18 -7.84
CA CYS A 133 -9.00 -13.09 -6.87
C CYS A 133 -8.15 -14.35 -6.73
N LYS A 134 -8.09 -14.89 -5.53
CA LYS A 134 -7.50 -16.20 -5.28
C LYS A 134 -8.36 -17.28 -5.95
N ARG A 135 -7.69 -18.26 -6.51
CA ARG A 135 -8.34 -19.42 -7.13
C ARG A 135 -8.54 -20.53 -6.09
#